data_0bb58bd278d283dcb8314efafe20200f
#
_entry.id   0bb58bd278d283dcb8314efafe20200f
#
_cell.length_a   1.000
_cell.length_b   1.000
_cell.length_c   1.000
_cell.angle_alpha   90.00
_cell.angle_beta   90.00
_cell.angle_gamma   90.00
#
_symmetry.space_group_name_H-M   'P 1'
#
loop_
_entity.id
_entity.type
_entity.pdbx_description
1 polymer ?
#
loop_
_entity_poly.entity_id
_entity_poly.type
_entity_poly.pdbx_seq_one_letter_code
_entity_poly.pdbx_strand_id
1 'polypeptide(L)'
;MTHARALLGLAGLCVVATELASCGGSASNPLDNPPLVNNPPSVSGQKLSFAYFQKCINPIFLAQLQINQNGTVSTNTCAGAGCHDNASGTGGAFRVVPTAQALDVADPANTADVIRASDMYKNFYSAQGSVVIGAPTQSRLLTKPRLLNVLHGGGLVFDNDQDPNVKLIEYWISHPAPQGQDEFSTATYGMFTPADPTTGTCNTQ
;
A
#
# COMPACT_ATOMS: atom_id res chain seq x y z
N MET A 1 -39.50 59.09 -52.54
CA MET A 1 -38.09 58.77 -52.81
C MET A 1 -37.33 58.88 -51.51
N THR A 2 -37.19 57.79 -50.76
CA THR A 2 -36.35 57.78 -49.54
C THR A 2 -35.95 56.36 -49.29
N HIS A 3 -34.67 56.09 -49.42
CA HIS A 3 -34.01 54.78 -49.27
C HIS A 3 -33.79 54.50 -47.78
N ALA A 4 -34.41 53.46 -47.25
CA ALA A 4 -34.06 52.94 -45.93
C ALA A 4 -32.94 51.92 -46.06
N ARG A 5 -31.80 52.23 -45.42
CA ARG A 5 -30.68 51.28 -45.27
C ARG A 5 -30.90 50.44 -44.01
N ALA A 6 -30.98 49.14 -44.20
CA ALA A 6 -30.97 48.18 -43.11
C ALA A 6 -29.54 47.94 -42.66
N LEU A 7 -29.28 48.18 -41.36
CA LEU A 7 -28.04 47.74 -40.69
C LEU A 7 -28.22 46.33 -40.16
N LEU A 8 -27.48 45.38 -40.72
CA LEU A 8 -27.35 44.05 -40.14
C LEU A 8 -26.36 44.13 -38.94
N GLY A 9 -26.89 43.97 -37.75
CA GLY A 9 -26.10 43.75 -36.56
C GLY A 9 -25.62 42.30 -36.49
N LEU A 10 -24.30 42.13 -36.59
CA LEU A 10 -23.64 40.83 -36.42
C LEU A 10 -23.50 40.58 -34.91
N ALA A 11 -24.42 39.78 -34.36
CA ALA A 11 -24.31 39.29 -32.96
C ALA A 11 -23.23 38.24 -32.90
N GLY A 12 -22.05 38.59 -32.40
CA GLY A 12 -20.97 37.66 -32.10
C GLY A 12 -21.35 36.78 -30.94
N LEU A 13 -21.60 35.51 -31.22
CA LEU A 13 -21.83 34.47 -30.20
C LEU A 13 -20.48 34.10 -29.58
N CYS A 14 -20.10 34.75 -28.46
CA CYS A 14 -19.00 34.25 -27.63
C CYS A 14 -19.37 32.92 -27.03
N VAL A 15 -18.93 31.84 -27.65
CA VAL A 15 -18.92 30.52 -27.02
C VAL A 15 -17.83 30.55 -25.97
N VAL A 16 -18.19 30.76 -24.73
CA VAL A 16 -17.34 30.52 -23.58
C VAL A 16 -17.22 28.99 -23.45
N ALA A 17 -16.17 28.44 -24.02
CA ALA A 17 -15.74 27.09 -23.71
C ALA A 17 -15.30 27.09 -22.24
N THR A 18 -16.23 26.76 -21.34
CA THR A 18 -15.86 26.33 -19.99
C THR A 18 -15.12 24.99 -20.16
N GLU A 19 -13.81 25.07 -20.19
CA GLU A 19 -12.99 23.89 -19.92
C GLU A 19 -13.37 23.43 -18.51
N LEU A 20 -14.22 22.41 -18.45
CA LEU A 20 -14.33 21.57 -17.28
C LEU A 20 -12.93 21.00 -17.11
N ALA A 21 -12.10 21.67 -16.30
CA ALA A 21 -10.98 21.03 -15.67
C ALA A 21 -11.57 19.85 -14.90
N SER A 22 -11.75 18.75 -15.63
CA SER A 22 -11.88 17.42 -15.05
C SER A 22 -10.74 17.34 -14.07
N CYS A 23 -11.04 17.32 -12.77
CA CYS A 23 -10.19 16.65 -11.80
C CYS A 23 -10.16 15.18 -12.23
N GLY A 24 -9.49 14.95 -13.35
CA GLY A 24 -9.02 13.67 -13.80
C GLY A 24 -7.81 13.31 -12.95
N GLY A 25 -8.04 13.18 -11.65
CA GLY A 25 -7.35 12.14 -10.93
C GLY A 25 -7.77 10.89 -11.67
N SER A 26 -6.86 10.34 -12.50
CA SER A 26 -6.96 8.97 -12.95
C SER A 26 -7.43 8.22 -11.74
N ALA A 27 -8.58 7.55 -11.82
CA ALA A 27 -8.97 6.62 -10.79
C ALA A 27 -7.81 5.63 -10.75
N SER A 28 -6.83 5.96 -9.91
CA SER A 28 -5.71 5.09 -9.65
C SER A 28 -6.38 3.80 -9.24
N ASN A 29 -6.09 2.74 -9.97
CA ASN A 29 -6.44 1.40 -9.53
C ASN A 29 -6.22 1.42 -8.02
N PRO A 30 -7.20 1.03 -7.16
CA PRO A 30 -6.99 1.03 -5.71
C PRO A 30 -5.77 0.21 -5.31
N LEU A 31 -5.18 -0.48 -6.26
CA LEU A 31 -3.92 -1.19 -6.21
C LEU A 31 -2.70 -0.33 -6.62
N ASP A 32 -2.86 0.89 -7.10
CA ASP A 32 -1.71 1.74 -7.43
C ASP A 32 -1.13 2.40 -6.17
N ASN A 33 0.19 2.56 -6.15
CA ASN A 33 0.84 3.32 -5.08
C ASN A 33 0.15 4.67 -4.92
N PRO A 34 -0.18 5.09 -3.68
CA PRO A 34 -0.69 6.43 -3.46
C PRO A 34 0.25 7.46 -4.10
N PRO A 35 -0.27 8.50 -4.79
CA PRO A 35 0.56 9.47 -5.50
C PRO A 35 1.57 10.22 -4.63
N LEU A 36 1.47 10.07 -3.31
CA LEU A 36 2.40 10.66 -2.33
C LEU A 36 3.55 9.72 -1.93
N VAL A 37 3.60 8.48 -2.43
CA VAL A 37 4.73 7.58 -2.20
C VAL A 37 5.76 7.82 -3.28
N ASN A 38 6.82 8.53 -2.92
CA ASN A 38 7.92 8.84 -3.82
C ASN A 38 9.11 7.92 -3.48
N ASN A 39 9.30 6.87 -4.28
CA ASN A 39 10.43 5.97 -4.09
C ASN A 39 11.75 6.67 -4.50
N PRO A 40 12.83 6.47 -3.76
CA PRO A 40 14.15 6.96 -4.16
C PRO A 40 14.49 6.46 -5.58
N PRO A 41 15.19 7.27 -6.42
CA PRO A 41 15.54 6.88 -7.79
C PRO A 41 16.31 5.55 -7.88
N SER A 42 17.11 5.24 -6.85
CA SER A 42 17.88 3.99 -6.75
C SER A 42 17.03 2.73 -6.64
N VAL A 43 15.77 2.86 -6.24
CA VAL A 43 14.82 1.74 -6.07
C VAL A 43 13.60 1.88 -6.98
N SER A 44 13.63 2.85 -7.90
CA SER A 44 12.54 3.06 -8.86
C SER A 44 12.33 1.80 -9.71
N GLY A 45 11.10 1.32 -9.74
CA GLY A 45 10.71 0.10 -10.44
C GLY A 45 10.99 -1.20 -9.67
N GLN A 46 11.71 -1.17 -8.55
CA GLN A 46 11.85 -2.35 -7.70
C GLN A 46 10.52 -2.72 -7.02
N LYS A 47 10.41 -4.00 -6.67
CA LYS A 47 9.27 -4.57 -5.98
C LYS A 47 9.70 -5.14 -4.65
N LEU A 48 8.79 -5.18 -3.69
CA LEU A 48 9.02 -5.92 -2.45
C LEU A 48 8.72 -7.41 -2.64
N SER A 49 9.26 -8.27 -1.78
CA SER A 49 9.00 -9.70 -1.83
C SER A 49 7.56 -10.02 -1.42
N PHE A 50 6.79 -10.63 -2.33
CA PHE A 50 5.46 -11.15 -2.03
C PHE A 50 5.52 -12.36 -1.08
N ALA A 51 6.47 -13.26 -1.29
CA ALA A 51 6.64 -14.45 -0.44
C ALA A 51 6.91 -14.06 1.02
N TYR A 52 7.79 -13.08 1.25
CA TYR A 52 8.05 -12.58 2.59
C TYR A 52 6.85 -11.85 3.18
N PHE A 53 6.15 -11.06 2.36
CA PHE A 53 4.94 -10.37 2.80
C PHE A 53 3.90 -11.34 3.35
N GLN A 54 3.50 -12.34 2.56
CA GLN A 54 2.40 -13.24 2.96
C GLN A 54 2.72 -14.04 4.22
N LYS A 55 3.99 -14.43 4.41
CA LYS A 55 4.40 -15.25 5.55
C LYS A 55 4.73 -14.43 6.80
N CYS A 56 5.36 -13.25 6.64
CA CYS A 56 5.95 -12.53 7.74
C CYS A 56 5.22 -11.21 8.07
N ILE A 57 4.61 -10.57 7.07
CA ILE A 57 4.01 -9.24 7.24
C ILE A 57 2.50 -9.33 7.40
N ASN A 58 1.80 -10.04 6.49
CA ASN A 58 0.35 -10.13 6.55
C ASN A 58 -0.19 -10.66 7.89
N PRO A 59 0.47 -11.64 8.57
CA PRO A 59 0.04 -12.09 9.90
C PRO A 59 0.03 -10.97 10.96
N ILE A 60 0.92 -9.98 10.84
CA ILE A 60 0.94 -8.82 11.76
C ILE A 60 -0.36 -8.04 11.67
N PHE A 61 -0.92 -7.88 10.47
CA PHE A 61 -2.15 -7.13 10.25
C PHE A 61 -3.38 -7.84 10.82
N LEU A 62 -3.31 -9.16 10.98
CA LEU A 62 -4.39 -9.99 11.50
C LEU A 62 -4.24 -10.28 12.99
N ALA A 63 -3.06 -10.06 13.56
CA ALA A 63 -2.78 -10.30 14.96
C ALA A 63 -3.57 -9.33 15.87
N GLN A 64 -3.93 -9.82 17.05
CA GLN A 64 -4.45 -8.99 18.12
C GLN A 64 -3.30 -8.18 18.72
N LEU A 65 -3.28 -6.89 18.44
CA LEU A 65 -2.26 -5.95 18.88
C LEU A 65 -2.79 -5.05 19.99
N GLN A 66 -1.95 -4.71 20.94
CA GLN A 66 -2.26 -3.67 21.92
C GLN A 66 -2.18 -2.30 21.26
N ILE A 67 -3.19 -1.48 21.53
CA ILE A 67 -3.32 -0.14 20.99
C ILE A 67 -3.46 0.81 22.15
N ASN A 68 -2.59 1.80 22.24
CA ASN A 68 -2.70 2.88 23.20
C ASN A 68 -3.25 4.14 22.51
N GLN A 69 -4.45 4.54 22.90
CA GLN A 69 -5.08 5.75 22.41
C GLN A 69 -5.32 6.71 23.57
N ASN A 70 -4.52 7.75 23.66
CA ASN A 70 -4.60 8.76 24.72
C ASN A 70 -4.55 8.17 26.14
N GLY A 71 -3.71 7.17 26.38
CA GLY A 71 -3.56 6.51 27.65
C GLY A 71 -4.55 5.35 27.91
N THR A 72 -5.54 5.17 27.04
CA THR A 72 -6.43 4.01 27.10
C THR A 72 -5.87 2.88 26.24
N VAL A 73 -5.63 1.73 26.85
CA VAL A 73 -5.15 0.54 26.16
C VAL A 73 -6.33 -0.34 25.77
N SER A 74 -6.36 -0.74 24.52
CA SER A 74 -7.34 -1.69 23.96
C SER A 74 -6.62 -2.71 23.09
N THR A 75 -7.35 -3.73 22.64
CA THR A 75 -6.79 -4.75 21.72
C THR A 75 -7.63 -4.76 20.45
N ASN A 76 -6.95 -4.72 19.31
CA ASN A 76 -7.60 -4.81 18.00
C ASN A 76 -6.59 -5.34 16.96
N THR A 77 -7.07 -5.58 15.73
CA THR A 77 -6.23 -5.93 14.57
C THR A 77 -6.15 -4.76 13.61
N CYS A 78 -5.07 -4.69 12.82
CA CYS A 78 -5.04 -3.71 11.72
C CYS A 78 -6.20 -3.95 10.73
N ALA A 79 -6.57 -5.21 10.51
CA ALA A 79 -7.69 -5.62 9.65
C ALA A 79 -9.08 -5.47 10.31
N GLY A 80 -9.16 -4.89 11.50
CA GLY A 80 -10.43 -4.72 12.21
C GLY A 80 -11.40 -3.77 11.52
N ALA A 81 -12.71 -4.00 11.75
CA ALA A 81 -13.75 -3.08 11.36
C ALA A 81 -13.50 -1.70 12.00
N GLY A 82 -13.63 -0.64 11.22
CA GLY A 82 -13.29 0.72 11.66
C GLY A 82 -11.78 1.06 11.61
N CYS A 83 -10.89 0.06 11.41
CA CYS A 83 -9.47 0.26 11.14
C CYS A 83 -9.19 0.14 9.62
N HIS A 84 -8.51 -0.92 9.19
CA HIS A 84 -8.10 -1.10 7.79
C HIS A 84 -8.83 -2.26 7.08
N ASP A 85 -9.91 -2.79 7.64
CA ASP A 85 -10.75 -3.76 6.94
C ASP A 85 -11.15 -3.25 5.55
N ASN A 86 -11.09 -4.10 4.53
CA ASN A 86 -11.33 -3.70 3.13
C ASN A 86 -12.77 -3.29 2.84
N ALA A 87 -13.74 -3.77 3.63
CA ALA A 87 -15.16 -3.50 3.44
C ALA A 87 -15.69 -2.37 4.33
N SER A 88 -15.29 -2.36 5.61
CA SER A 88 -15.84 -1.49 6.65
C SER A 88 -14.81 -0.54 7.28
N GLY A 89 -13.54 -0.66 6.92
CA GLY A 89 -12.48 0.14 7.50
C GLY A 89 -12.57 1.63 7.16
N THR A 90 -12.14 2.48 8.08
CA THR A 90 -12.06 3.94 7.91
C THR A 90 -10.62 4.46 7.86
N GLY A 91 -9.65 3.57 7.96
CA GLY A 91 -8.21 3.86 8.14
C GLY A 91 -7.46 4.36 6.89
N GLY A 92 -8.12 5.01 5.95
CA GLY A 92 -7.48 5.61 4.78
C GLY A 92 -7.23 4.61 3.63
N ALA A 93 -6.21 4.83 2.80
CA ALA A 93 -5.96 4.04 1.59
C ALA A 93 -5.42 2.64 1.85
N PHE A 94 -4.69 2.43 2.96
CA PHE A 94 -4.26 1.10 3.35
C PHE A 94 -5.48 0.23 3.71
N ARG A 95 -5.62 -0.92 3.05
CA ARG A 95 -6.75 -1.85 3.22
C ARG A 95 -6.25 -3.27 3.36
N VAL A 96 -6.94 -4.04 4.18
CA VAL A 96 -6.63 -5.44 4.45
C VAL A 96 -7.89 -6.28 4.29
N VAL A 97 -7.81 -7.33 3.50
CA VAL A 97 -8.81 -8.40 3.43
C VAL A 97 -8.50 -9.38 4.55
N PRO A 98 -9.29 -9.44 5.63
CA PRO A 98 -8.94 -10.24 6.80
C PRO A 98 -9.00 -11.75 6.55
N THR A 99 -9.70 -12.18 5.52
CA THR A 99 -9.88 -13.59 5.15
C THR A 99 -8.90 -14.07 4.07
N ALA A 100 -7.94 -13.22 3.67
CA ALA A 100 -6.97 -13.56 2.65
C ALA A 100 -6.16 -14.80 3.03
N GLN A 101 -6.10 -15.77 2.11
CA GLN A 101 -5.37 -17.03 2.29
C GLN A 101 -3.98 -16.93 1.66
N ALA A 102 -2.98 -17.53 2.31
CA ALA A 102 -1.67 -17.68 1.72
C ALA A 102 -1.72 -18.63 0.52
N LEU A 103 -0.89 -18.37 -0.48
CA LEU A 103 -0.73 -19.20 -1.66
C LEU A 103 0.66 -19.85 -1.64
N ASP A 104 0.73 -21.09 -2.11
CA ASP A 104 2.04 -21.70 -2.37
C ASP A 104 2.64 -21.07 -3.63
N VAL A 105 3.67 -20.25 -3.45
CA VAL A 105 4.36 -19.57 -4.56
C VAL A 105 5.22 -20.55 -5.39
N ALA A 106 5.47 -21.76 -4.90
CA ALA A 106 6.20 -22.80 -5.62
C ALA A 106 5.27 -23.70 -6.45
N ASP A 107 3.97 -23.68 -6.22
CA ASP A 107 2.99 -24.42 -7.01
C ASP A 107 2.88 -23.82 -8.42
N PRO A 108 3.17 -24.58 -9.49
CA PRO A 108 3.06 -24.08 -10.86
C PRO A 108 1.63 -23.70 -11.28
N ALA A 109 0.60 -24.13 -10.56
CA ALA A 109 -0.78 -23.69 -10.76
C ALA A 109 -1.00 -22.24 -10.29
N ASN A 110 -0.20 -21.76 -9.35
CA ASN A 110 -0.24 -20.40 -8.84
C ASN A 110 0.64 -19.49 -9.71
N THR A 111 0.23 -19.30 -10.96
CA THR A 111 0.91 -18.35 -11.86
C THR A 111 0.87 -16.92 -11.30
N ALA A 112 1.74 -16.04 -11.79
CA ALA A 112 1.76 -14.64 -11.40
C ALA A 112 0.37 -13.97 -11.50
N ASP A 113 -0.37 -14.28 -12.56
CA ASP A 113 -1.72 -13.72 -12.78
C ASP A 113 -2.72 -14.26 -11.76
N VAL A 114 -2.66 -15.55 -11.42
CA VAL A 114 -3.50 -16.15 -10.37
C VAL A 114 -3.21 -15.51 -9.02
N ILE A 115 -1.93 -15.34 -8.69
CA ILE A 115 -1.54 -14.70 -7.42
C ILE A 115 -2.01 -13.24 -7.40
N ARG A 116 -1.79 -12.48 -8.48
CA ARG A 116 -2.22 -11.07 -8.57
C ARG A 116 -3.73 -10.87 -8.47
N ALA A 117 -4.52 -11.86 -8.81
CA ALA A 117 -5.98 -11.82 -8.65
C ALA A 117 -6.44 -12.15 -7.21
N SER A 118 -5.56 -12.63 -6.34
CA SER A 118 -5.90 -13.11 -5.00
C SER A 118 -6.11 -11.97 -4.00
N ASP A 119 -6.84 -12.27 -2.92
CA ASP A 119 -7.00 -11.35 -1.79
C ASP A 119 -5.69 -11.12 -1.04
N MET A 120 -4.80 -12.12 -0.96
CA MET A 120 -3.47 -11.95 -0.39
C MET A 120 -2.64 -10.92 -1.17
N TYR A 121 -2.76 -10.93 -2.50
CA TYR A 121 -2.08 -9.94 -3.32
C TYR A 121 -2.67 -8.53 -3.15
N LYS A 122 -3.99 -8.40 -2.94
CA LYS A 122 -4.61 -7.12 -2.60
C LYS A 122 -4.02 -6.55 -1.31
N ASN A 123 -3.83 -7.40 -0.28
CA ASN A 123 -3.18 -7.00 0.97
C ASN A 123 -1.73 -6.55 0.74
N PHE A 124 -0.96 -7.34 -0.02
CA PHE A 124 0.41 -7.01 -0.39
C PHE A 124 0.50 -5.66 -1.09
N TYR A 125 -0.31 -5.46 -2.11
CA TYR A 125 -0.29 -4.26 -2.92
C TYR A 125 -0.70 -3.02 -2.11
N SER A 126 -1.73 -3.16 -1.29
CA SER A 126 -2.18 -2.11 -0.38
C SER A 126 -1.10 -1.72 0.64
N ALA A 127 -0.39 -2.71 1.21
CA ALA A 127 0.72 -2.48 2.13
C ALA A 127 1.90 -1.80 1.43
N GLN A 128 2.27 -2.30 0.23
CA GLN A 128 3.35 -1.69 -0.58
C GLN A 128 3.04 -0.23 -0.92
N GLY A 129 1.77 0.12 -1.16
CA GLY A 129 1.32 1.50 -1.37
C GLY A 129 1.53 2.44 -0.17
N SER A 130 1.82 1.90 0.99
CA SER A 130 2.13 2.67 2.22
C SER A 130 3.62 2.66 2.57
N VAL A 131 4.47 2.24 1.64
CA VAL A 131 5.91 2.03 1.83
C VAL A 131 6.70 2.90 0.86
N VAL A 132 7.79 3.46 1.35
CA VAL A 132 8.91 3.98 0.54
C VAL A 132 9.97 2.89 0.49
N ILE A 133 10.11 2.23 -0.65
CA ILE A 133 11.00 1.06 -0.81
C ILE A 133 12.45 1.45 -0.46
N GLY A 134 13.12 0.65 0.36
CA GLY A 134 14.47 0.91 0.85
C GLY A 134 14.57 1.99 1.94
N ALA A 135 13.44 2.59 2.36
CA ALA A 135 13.42 3.66 3.36
C ALA A 135 12.34 3.43 4.43
N PRO A 136 12.57 2.50 5.37
CA PRO A 136 11.60 2.15 6.43
C PRO A 136 11.12 3.36 7.23
N THR A 137 12.04 4.24 7.62
CA THR A 137 11.76 5.43 8.44
C THR A 137 10.90 6.49 7.73
N GLN A 138 10.76 6.41 6.41
CA GLN A 138 9.88 7.25 5.60
C GLN A 138 8.55 6.56 5.25
N SER A 139 8.42 5.29 5.59
CA SER A 139 7.28 4.45 5.22
C SER A 139 6.12 4.63 6.19
N ARG A 140 4.95 5.02 5.67
CA ARG A 140 3.75 5.23 6.49
C ARG A 140 3.28 3.96 7.18
N LEU A 141 3.59 2.80 6.62
CA LEU A 141 3.31 1.51 7.23
C LEU A 141 3.98 1.35 8.61
N LEU A 142 5.10 2.03 8.85
CA LEU A 142 5.79 2.06 10.14
C LEU A 142 5.56 3.36 10.91
N THR A 143 5.63 4.50 10.24
CA THR A 143 5.60 5.79 10.94
C THR A 143 4.25 6.08 11.56
N LYS A 144 3.13 5.68 10.91
CA LYS A 144 1.79 5.90 11.44
C LYS A 144 1.48 5.10 12.70
N PRO A 145 1.62 3.77 12.75
CA PRO A 145 1.32 2.99 13.96
C PRO A 145 2.28 3.27 15.13
N ARG A 146 3.38 3.97 14.86
CA ARG A 146 4.36 4.44 15.86
C ARG A 146 4.19 5.92 16.23
N LEU A 147 3.26 6.64 15.61
CA LEU A 147 3.03 8.09 15.79
C LEU A 147 4.30 8.93 15.55
N LEU A 148 5.19 8.51 14.64
CA LEU A 148 6.43 9.23 14.35
C LEU A 148 6.15 10.42 13.42
N ASN A 149 5.91 11.59 14.02
CA ASN A 149 5.61 12.85 13.33
C ASN A 149 4.38 12.79 12.39
N VAL A 150 3.47 11.83 12.62
CA VAL A 150 2.26 11.66 11.83
C VAL A 150 1.14 11.06 12.69
N LEU A 151 -0.06 11.58 12.52
CA LEU A 151 -1.21 11.07 13.25
C LEU A 151 -1.64 9.70 12.72
N HIS A 152 -2.02 8.82 13.66
CA HIS A 152 -2.67 7.56 13.40
C HIS A 152 -3.97 7.50 14.18
N GLY A 153 -5.11 7.46 13.48
CA GLY A 153 -6.42 7.44 14.11
C GLY A 153 -6.65 6.25 15.04
N GLY A 154 -5.96 5.14 14.78
CA GLY A 154 -5.93 3.96 15.65
C GLY A 154 -5.06 4.10 16.90
N GLY A 155 -4.29 5.20 17.07
CA GLY A 155 -3.39 5.35 18.22
C GLY A 155 -2.02 4.70 18.01
N LEU A 156 -1.27 4.57 19.12
CA LEU A 156 0.06 3.94 19.16
C LEU A 156 -0.09 2.42 19.20
N VAL A 157 0.52 1.74 18.24
CA VAL A 157 0.51 0.26 18.13
C VAL A 157 1.89 -0.32 18.47
N PHE A 158 2.94 0.27 17.91
CA PHE A 158 4.32 -0.16 18.15
C PHE A 158 5.08 0.95 18.88
N ASP A 159 5.51 0.70 20.10
CA ASP A 159 6.06 1.73 21.00
C ASP A 159 7.57 1.94 20.82
N ASN A 160 8.28 0.98 20.23
CA ASN A 160 9.74 1.06 20.07
C ASN A 160 10.27 0.30 18.84
N ASP A 161 11.55 0.55 18.49
CA ASP A 161 12.24 -0.08 17.36
C ASP A 161 12.61 -1.55 17.61
N GLN A 162 12.50 -2.02 18.84
CA GLN A 162 12.83 -3.40 19.20
C GLN A 162 11.62 -4.33 19.08
N ASP A 163 10.44 -3.79 18.82
CA ASP A 163 9.24 -4.60 18.58
C ASP A 163 9.50 -5.59 17.43
N PRO A 164 9.26 -6.89 17.61
CA PRO A 164 9.49 -7.90 16.58
C PRO A 164 8.75 -7.60 15.27
N ASN A 165 7.54 -7.05 15.34
CA ASN A 165 6.77 -6.69 14.16
C ASN A 165 7.39 -5.51 13.41
N VAL A 166 7.92 -4.53 14.13
CA VAL A 166 8.66 -3.41 13.53
C VAL A 166 9.87 -3.93 12.77
N LYS A 167 10.66 -4.82 13.36
CA LYS A 167 11.84 -5.42 12.72
C LYS A 167 11.49 -6.20 11.46
N LEU A 168 10.41 -6.99 11.48
CA LEU A 168 9.94 -7.70 10.29
C LEU A 168 9.56 -6.73 9.16
N ILE A 169 8.81 -5.68 9.48
CA ILE A 169 8.38 -4.68 8.49
C ILE A 169 9.60 -3.89 7.97
N GLU A 170 10.52 -3.48 8.83
CA GLU A 170 11.77 -2.80 8.44
C GLU A 170 12.61 -3.66 7.51
N TYR A 171 12.78 -4.93 7.86
CA TYR A 171 13.53 -5.87 7.04
C TYR A 171 12.90 -6.03 5.65
N TRP A 172 11.59 -6.24 5.58
CA TRP A 172 10.86 -6.35 4.32
C TRP A 172 11.04 -5.12 3.42
N ILE A 173 10.92 -3.92 3.99
CA ILE A 173 11.05 -2.66 3.26
C ILE A 173 12.49 -2.46 2.76
N SER A 174 13.48 -2.87 3.55
CA SER A 174 14.90 -2.66 3.26
C SER A 174 15.48 -3.67 2.26
N HIS A 175 14.77 -4.78 1.98
CA HIS A 175 15.22 -5.86 1.12
C HIS A 175 14.28 -6.06 -0.08
N PRO A 176 14.19 -5.07 -1.00
CA PRO A 176 13.40 -5.23 -2.22
C PRO A 176 13.98 -6.31 -3.12
N ALA A 177 13.15 -6.84 -4.01
CA ALA A 177 13.61 -7.71 -5.10
C ALA A 177 14.71 -7.00 -5.91
N PRO A 178 15.69 -7.73 -6.45
CA PRO A 178 16.72 -7.15 -7.30
C PRO A 178 16.11 -6.33 -8.45
N GLN A 179 16.81 -5.29 -8.87
CA GLN A 179 16.34 -4.44 -9.95
C GLN A 179 16.08 -5.25 -11.23
N GLY A 180 14.95 -4.99 -11.86
CA GLY A 180 14.51 -5.72 -13.06
C GLY A 180 13.80 -7.05 -12.77
N GLN A 181 13.64 -7.42 -11.50
CA GLN A 181 12.88 -8.59 -11.08
C GLN A 181 11.55 -8.15 -10.45
N ASP A 182 10.57 -9.03 -10.51
CA ASP A 182 9.26 -8.78 -9.94
C ASP A 182 9.15 -9.21 -8.46
N GLU A 183 7.99 -9.04 -7.89
CA GLU A 183 7.65 -9.38 -6.50
C GLU A 183 7.70 -10.87 -6.18
N PHE A 184 7.74 -11.73 -7.21
CA PHE A 184 7.78 -13.19 -7.07
C PHE A 184 9.21 -13.78 -7.20
N SER A 185 10.20 -12.90 -7.33
CA SER A 185 11.58 -13.31 -7.53
C SER A 185 12.07 -14.25 -6.43
N THR A 186 12.59 -15.41 -6.82
CA THR A 186 13.23 -16.38 -5.92
C THR A 186 14.51 -15.84 -5.29
N ALA A 187 15.12 -14.79 -5.86
CA ALA A 187 16.26 -14.11 -5.24
C ALA A 187 15.91 -13.50 -3.86
N THR A 188 14.61 -13.26 -3.59
CA THR A 188 14.15 -12.81 -2.28
C THR A 188 14.03 -13.92 -1.24
N TYR A 189 14.23 -15.18 -1.61
CA TYR A 189 14.13 -16.29 -0.66
C TYR A 189 15.28 -16.30 0.37
N GLY A 190 16.40 -15.61 0.09
CA GLY A 190 17.41 -15.31 1.09
C GLY A 190 16.90 -14.50 2.31
N MET A 191 15.70 -13.96 2.24
CA MET A 191 15.03 -13.33 3.39
C MET A 191 14.50 -14.34 4.42
N PHE A 192 14.66 -15.64 4.16
CA PHE A 192 14.30 -16.73 5.07
C PHE A 192 15.52 -17.56 5.46
N THR A 193 15.45 -18.24 6.59
CA THR A 193 16.45 -19.20 7.05
C THR A 193 15.78 -20.53 7.44
N PRO A 194 16.01 -21.65 6.71
CA PRO A 194 16.69 -21.72 5.41
C PRO A 194 16.02 -20.87 4.32
N ALA A 195 16.68 -20.66 3.19
CA ALA A 195 16.21 -19.84 2.07
C ALA A 195 15.01 -20.49 1.33
N ASP A 196 13.93 -20.69 2.03
CA ASP A 196 12.69 -21.36 1.59
C ASP A 196 11.47 -20.60 2.16
N PRO A 197 10.59 -20.07 1.32
CA PRO A 197 9.42 -19.31 1.78
C PRO A 197 8.39 -20.19 2.50
N THR A 198 8.41 -21.52 2.31
CA THR A 198 7.46 -22.44 2.96
C THR A 198 7.95 -22.85 4.34
N THR A 199 9.20 -23.30 4.46
CA THR A 199 9.74 -23.89 5.71
C THR A 199 10.64 -22.93 6.50
N GLY A 200 11.26 -21.94 5.83
CA GLY A 200 12.19 -21.00 6.46
C GLY A 200 11.51 -20.05 7.46
N THR A 201 12.26 -19.63 8.47
CA THR A 201 11.86 -18.56 9.39
C THR A 201 12.15 -17.19 8.78
N CYS A 202 11.34 -16.19 9.12
CA CYS A 202 11.50 -14.83 8.65
C CYS A 202 12.76 -14.19 9.27
N ASN A 203 13.68 -13.71 8.46
CA ASN A 203 14.83 -12.96 8.93
C ASN A 203 14.41 -11.53 9.32
N THR A 204 15.13 -10.92 10.25
CA THR A 204 14.92 -9.54 10.73
C THR A 204 16.22 -8.72 10.72
N GLN A 205 17.30 -9.32 10.28
CA GLN A 205 18.65 -8.72 10.21
C GLN A 205 19.38 -9.24 8.97
#